data_2eb440eb7963eae62a9043676cd949e4
#
_entry.id   2eb440eb7963eae62a9043676cd949e4
#
_cell.length_a   1.000
_cell.length_b   1.000
_cell.length_c   1.000
_cell.angle_alpha   90.00
_cell.angle_beta   90.00
_cell.angle_gamma   90.00
#
_symmetry.space_group_name_H-M   'P 1'
#
loop_
_entity.id
_entity.type
_entity.pdbx_description
1 polymer ?
#
loop_
_entity_poly.entity_id
_entity_poly.type
_entity_poly.pdbx_seq_one_letter_code
_entity_poly.pdbx_strand_id
1 'polypeptide(L)'
;VNKICFILLVLTITSLRCYGQNYFHSPNDTLITNTSIDGQVTMNITQVHPNNDTLHFNWNKLDVIMPFGWEANICDNSYCYTSLVDSGTTLPVLPGDDGLMLIHCTPHITEGTAIIRYTISEENTPLQIDTLTWIINATVAGINSTISSFPKIWVNNNQLHIEELLGNFSTLVIYNSLGQIAFDAQINYEKIIQLPALIPSIYFIKLVGEHSVFSQKIKLTE
;
A
#
# COMPACT_ATOMS: atom_id res chain seq x y z
N VAL A 1 56.58 -32.53 2.48
CA VAL A 1 56.08 -31.51 1.52
C VAL A 1 54.54 -31.44 1.54
N ASN A 2 53.82 -32.60 1.58
CA ASN A 2 52.35 -32.63 1.48
C ASN A 2 51.57 -32.04 2.67
N LYS A 3 52.12 -32.08 3.90
CA LYS A 3 51.45 -31.55 5.09
C LYS A 3 51.44 -30.01 5.16
N ILE A 4 52.54 -29.40 4.71
CA ILE A 4 52.68 -27.94 4.68
C ILE A 4 51.75 -27.33 3.61
N CYS A 5 51.60 -27.97 2.47
CA CYS A 5 50.73 -27.53 1.38
C CYS A 5 49.25 -27.63 1.77
N PHE A 6 48.86 -28.63 2.56
CA PHE A 6 47.50 -28.80 3.08
C PHE A 6 47.14 -27.72 4.13
N ILE A 7 48.07 -27.37 5.02
CA ILE A 7 47.91 -26.33 6.03
C ILE A 7 47.79 -24.96 5.36
N LEU A 8 48.58 -24.67 4.32
CA LEU A 8 48.46 -23.43 3.54
C LEU A 8 47.11 -23.32 2.80
N LEU A 9 46.63 -24.45 2.25
CA LEU A 9 45.31 -24.49 1.58
C LEU A 9 44.15 -24.25 2.58
N VAL A 10 44.24 -24.82 3.77
CA VAL A 10 43.20 -24.60 4.82
C VAL A 10 43.24 -23.17 5.35
N LEU A 11 44.41 -22.54 5.50
CA LEU A 11 44.50 -21.12 5.91
C LEU A 11 43.94 -20.15 4.86
N THR A 12 44.01 -20.47 3.58
CA THR A 12 43.43 -19.61 2.52
C THR A 12 41.92 -19.69 2.45
N ILE A 13 41.32 -20.82 2.85
CA ILE A 13 39.85 -21.00 2.88
C ILE A 13 39.19 -20.24 4.06
N THR A 14 39.91 -20.05 5.16
CA THR A 14 39.37 -19.34 6.35
C THR A 14 39.32 -17.81 6.21
N SER A 15 39.84 -17.24 5.12
CA SER A 15 39.84 -15.80 4.89
C SER A 15 38.67 -15.27 4.04
N LEU A 16 37.67 -16.10 3.73
CA LEU A 16 36.40 -15.62 3.18
C LEU A 16 35.65 -14.84 4.27
N ARG A 17 36.00 -13.55 4.40
CA ARG A 17 35.23 -12.64 5.22
C ARG A 17 33.90 -12.44 4.50
N CYS A 18 32.84 -13.03 5.04
CA CYS A 18 31.48 -12.63 4.68
C CYS A 18 31.27 -11.23 5.28
N TYR A 19 31.39 -10.21 4.46
CA TYR A 19 30.95 -8.87 4.85
C TYR A 19 29.42 -8.89 4.85
N GLY A 20 28.83 -8.96 6.03
CA GLY A 20 27.39 -8.73 6.21
C GLY A 20 27.07 -7.28 5.92
N GLN A 21 25.85 -7.03 5.51
CA GLN A 21 25.32 -5.68 5.32
C GLN A 21 25.33 -4.93 6.67
N ASN A 22 25.87 -3.71 6.70
CA ASN A 22 26.02 -2.93 7.92
C ASN A 22 24.75 -2.15 8.30
N TYR A 23 23.71 -2.22 7.46
CA TYR A 23 22.43 -1.53 7.62
C TYR A 23 21.29 -2.37 7.04
N PHE A 24 20.06 -2.03 7.37
CA PHE A 24 18.86 -2.62 6.76
C PHE A 24 17.81 -1.52 6.51
N HIS A 25 16.85 -1.81 5.64
CA HIS A 25 15.78 -0.88 5.29
C HIS A 25 14.56 -1.07 6.18
N SER A 26 14.01 0.05 6.69
CA SER A 26 12.81 0.06 7.52
C SER A 26 11.76 1.02 6.90
N PRO A 27 10.48 0.61 6.78
CA PRO A 27 9.94 -0.72 7.13
C PRO A 27 10.34 -1.83 6.15
N ASN A 28 10.68 -1.51 4.90
CA ASN A 28 11.15 -2.40 3.82
C ASN A 28 11.89 -1.56 2.77
N ASP A 29 12.55 -2.23 1.82
CA ASP A 29 13.13 -1.63 0.60
C ASP A 29 12.07 -1.23 -0.44
N THR A 30 10.87 -1.78 -0.33
CA THR A 30 9.73 -1.50 -1.21
C THR A 30 8.53 -1.06 -0.41
N LEU A 31 8.01 0.13 -0.74
CA LEU A 31 6.79 0.68 -0.15
C LEU A 31 5.71 0.83 -1.21
N ILE A 32 4.48 0.46 -0.83
CA ILE A 32 3.30 0.60 -1.67
C ILE A 32 2.24 1.40 -0.91
N THR A 33 1.66 2.41 -1.56
CA THR A 33 0.56 3.18 -0.99
C THR A 33 -0.54 3.46 -2.00
N ASN A 34 -1.73 3.71 -1.48
CA ASN A 34 -2.87 4.17 -2.25
C ASN A 34 -3.26 5.57 -1.76
N THR A 35 -3.61 6.44 -2.67
CA THR A 35 -4.05 7.81 -2.37
C THR A 35 -5.21 8.23 -3.28
N SER A 36 -5.86 9.33 -2.95
CA SER A 36 -6.77 9.99 -3.87
C SER A 36 -6.00 10.83 -4.89
N ILE A 37 -6.60 11.11 -6.04
CA ILE A 37 -5.97 11.90 -7.12
C ILE A 37 -5.67 13.35 -6.70
N ASP A 38 -6.33 13.87 -5.69
CA ASP A 38 -6.13 15.20 -5.09
C ASP A 38 -5.22 15.14 -3.84
N GLY A 39 -4.75 13.94 -3.48
CA GLY A 39 -3.90 13.73 -2.31
C GLY A 39 -2.42 14.01 -2.59
N GLN A 40 -1.69 14.28 -1.52
CA GLN A 40 -0.23 14.25 -1.50
C GLN A 40 0.24 13.08 -0.66
N VAL A 41 1.26 12.38 -1.14
CA VAL A 41 1.84 11.22 -0.46
C VAL A 41 3.27 11.55 -0.04
N THR A 42 3.61 11.12 1.18
CA THR A 42 4.98 11.13 1.70
C THR A 42 5.34 9.71 2.14
N MET A 43 6.41 9.14 1.58
CA MET A 43 6.84 7.78 1.85
C MET A 43 8.32 7.74 2.16
N ASN A 44 8.65 7.24 3.33
CA ASN A 44 10.01 7.19 3.86
C ASN A 44 10.53 5.75 3.92
N ILE A 45 11.75 5.53 3.42
CA ILE A 45 12.54 4.33 3.66
C ILE A 45 13.78 4.74 4.44
N THR A 46 13.88 4.22 5.66
CA THR A 46 14.97 4.52 6.58
C THR A 46 16.08 3.50 6.44
N GLN A 47 17.33 3.93 6.46
CA GLN A 47 18.51 3.07 6.53
C GLN A 47 18.93 2.97 7.99
N VAL A 48 18.46 1.92 8.67
CA VAL A 48 18.76 1.66 10.07
C VAL A 48 20.09 0.92 10.18
N HIS A 49 21.03 1.45 10.98
CA HIS A 49 22.29 0.76 11.22
C HIS A 49 22.52 0.52 12.73
N PRO A 50 22.67 -0.74 13.12
CA PRO A 50 22.79 -1.10 14.53
C PRO A 50 24.22 -0.93 15.10
N ASN A 51 25.19 -0.56 14.26
CA ASN A 51 26.59 -0.50 14.60
C ASN A 51 26.98 0.91 15.12
N ASN A 52 28.16 1.01 15.73
CA ASN A 52 28.72 2.28 16.21
C ASN A 52 29.60 2.99 15.17
N ASP A 53 29.42 2.66 13.90
CA ASP A 53 30.18 3.26 12.79
C ASP A 53 29.40 4.46 12.22
N THR A 54 30.09 5.35 11.50
CA THR A 54 29.47 6.39 10.70
C THR A 54 29.32 5.89 9.29
N LEU A 55 28.09 5.94 8.73
CA LEU A 55 27.81 5.50 7.38
C LEU A 55 27.61 6.71 6.44
N HIS A 56 28.03 6.53 5.19
CA HIS A 56 27.82 7.47 4.10
C HIS A 56 27.16 6.71 2.95
N PHE A 57 26.03 7.22 2.46
CA PHE A 57 25.31 6.58 1.37
C PHE A 57 25.40 7.40 0.09
N ASN A 58 25.71 6.71 -1.01
CA ASN A 58 25.56 7.21 -2.36
C ASN A 58 24.30 6.58 -2.95
N TRP A 59 23.48 7.40 -3.63
CA TRP A 59 22.26 6.92 -4.26
C TRP A 59 22.13 7.45 -5.68
N ASN A 60 21.51 6.65 -6.56
CA ASN A 60 21.31 6.97 -7.95
C ASN A 60 19.91 6.58 -8.40
N LYS A 61 19.29 7.43 -9.22
CA LYS A 61 18.01 7.12 -9.85
C LYS A 61 18.17 5.94 -10.81
N LEU A 62 17.40 4.89 -10.62
CA LEU A 62 17.41 3.73 -11.48
C LEU A 62 16.41 3.92 -12.62
N ASP A 63 15.13 4.09 -12.28
CA ASP A 63 14.08 4.39 -13.23
C ASP A 63 12.89 5.10 -12.57
N VAL A 64 12.08 5.76 -13.39
CA VAL A 64 10.83 6.39 -12.98
C VAL A 64 9.77 6.12 -14.05
N ILE A 65 8.69 5.47 -13.65
CA ILE A 65 7.46 5.33 -14.42
C ILE A 65 6.41 6.15 -13.69
N MET A 66 5.91 7.21 -14.31
CA MET A 66 4.97 8.11 -13.65
C MET A 66 3.96 8.66 -14.67
N PRO A 67 2.65 8.72 -14.32
CA PRO A 67 1.65 9.31 -15.20
C PRO A 67 1.96 10.77 -15.53
N PHE A 68 1.55 11.18 -16.71
CA PHE A 68 1.73 12.57 -17.13
C PHE A 68 0.98 13.54 -16.19
N GLY A 69 1.65 14.62 -15.83
CA GLY A 69 1.11 15.66 -14.95
C GLY A 69 1.32 15.40 -13.45
N TRP A 70 1.83 14.23 -13.05
CA TRP A 70 2.24 14.00 -11.68
C TRP A 70 3.53 14.73 -11.36
N GLU A 71 3.68 15.16 -10.12
CA GLU A 71 4.90 15.76 -9.60
C GLU A 71 5.44 14.91 -8.45
N ALA A 72 6.75 14.73 -8.43
CA ALA A 72 7.42 14.07 -7.33
C ALA A 72 8.80 14.69 -7.07
N ASN A 73 9.22 14.62 -5.82
CA ASN A 73 10.55 15.02 -5.40
C ASN A 73 11.13 14.04 -4.38
N ILE A 74 12.43 14.02 -4.26
CA ILE A 74 13.17 13.17 -3.34
C ILE A 74 13.84 14.01 -2.27
N CYS A 75 13.87 13.50 -1.04
CA CYS A 75 14.67 14.00 0.06
C CYS A 75 15.59 12.90 0.57
N ASP A 76 16.79 13.25 0.96
CA ASP A 76 17.67 12.46 1.81
C ASP A 76 17.91 13.19 3.14
N ASN A 77 18.75 12.67 4.02
CA ASN A 77 19.06 13.34 5.30
C ASN A 77 19.91 14.61 5.14
N SER A 78 20.25 15.00 3.91
CA SER A 78 20.96 16.25 3.60
C SER A 78 20.01 17.34 3.11
N TYR A 79 19.19 17.00 2.12
CA TYR A 79 18.36 17.95 1.39
C TYR A 79 17.04 17.36 0.93
N CYS A 80 16.04 18.24 0.76
CA CYS A 80 14.88 17.97 -0.07
C CYS A 80 15.08 18.66 -1.44
N TYR A 81 15.18 17.87 -2.46
CA TYR A 81 15.32 18.36 -3.84
C TYR A 81 13.94 18.79 -4.38
N THR A 82 13.93 19.64 -5.37
CA THR A 82 12.67 20.13 -5.99
C THR A 82 12.08 19.15 -7.01
N SER A 83 12.81 18.08 -7.34
CA SER A 83 12.40 17.06 -8.32
C SER A 83 13.09 15.73 -8.02
N LEU A 84 12.81 14.71 -8.83
CA LEU A 84 13.52 13.43 -8.81
C LEU A 84 14.88 13.57 -9.52
N VAL A 85 15.88 14.06 -8.80
CA VAL A 85 17.25 14.23 -9.33
C VAL A 85 17.94 12.88 -9.57
N ASP A 86 18.99 12.87 -10.39
CA ASP A 86 19.62 11.62 -10.86
C ASP A 86 20.47 10.93 -9.79
N SER A 87 21.10 11.68 -8.90
CA SER A 87 21.99 11.11 -7.86
C SER A 87 22.22 12.09 -6.73
N GLY A 88 22.71 11.57 -5.61
CA GLY A 88 23.14 12.34 -4.47
C GLY A 88 23.97 11.52 -3.49
N THR A 89 24.43 12.20 -2.45
CA THR A 89 25.17 11.61 -1.33
C THR A 89 24.58 12.16 -0.04
N THR A 90 24.30 11.28 0.91
CA THR A 90 23.77 11.68 2.20
C THR A 90 24.82 12.40 3.04
N LEU A 91 24.38 13.22 3.99
CA LEU A 91 25.24 13.58 5.12
C LEU A 91 25.63 12.31 5.90
N PRO A 92 26.76 12.34 6.64
CA PRO A 92 27.13 11.24 7.51
C PRO A 92 26.00 10.86 8.43
N VAL A 93 25.64 9.57 8.45
CA VAL A 93 24.72 8.98 9.42
C VAL A 93 25.53 8.54 10.62
N LEU A 94 25.40 9.25 11.72
CA LEU A 94 26.18 9.02 12.93
C LEU A 94 25.67 7.79 13.70
N PRO A 95 26.48 7.21 14.61
CA PRO A 95 26.03 6.14 15.49
C PRO A 95 24.77 6.53 16.27
N GLY A 96 23.71 5.73 16.14
CA GLY A 96 22.42 5.96 16.78
C GLY A 96 21.45 6.83 16.00
N ASP A 97 21.88 7.38 14.85
CA ASP A 97 21.01 8.05 13.88
C ASP A 97 20.66 7.09 12.75
N ASP A 98 19.61 7.40 12.00
CA ASP A 98 19.18 6.65 10.82
C ASP A 98 19.36 7.47 9.55
N GLY A 99 19.71 6.80 8.45
CA GLY A 99 19.64 7.37 7.11
C GLY A 99 18.19 7.54 6.66
N LEU A 100 17.95 8.44 5.73
CA LEU A 100 16.62 8.78 5.24
C LEU A 100 16.61 8.89 3.72
N MET A 101 15.68 8.16 3.08
CA MET A 101 15.30 8.37 1.69
C MET A 101 13.78 8.51 1.61
N LEU A 102 13.30 9.68 1.24
CA LEU A 102 11.89 10.03 1.28
C LEU A 102 11.42 10.55 -0.07
N ILE A 103 10.25 10.09 -0.51
CA ILE A 103 9.56 10.60 -1.70
C ILE A 103 8.32 11.37 -1.29
N HIS A 104 8.15 12.57 -1.83
CA HIS A 104 6.86 13.26 -1.92
C HIS A 104 6.33 13.08 -3.33
N CYS A 105 5.04 12.78 -3.47
CA CYS A 105 4.40 12.62 -4.76
C CYS A 105 2.98 13.20 -4.74
N THR A 106 2.62 13.94 -5.79
CA THR A 106 1.32 14.58 -5.98
C THR A 106 0.74 14.21 -7.35
N PRO A 107 -0.41 13.51 -7.41
CA PRO A 107 -1.04 13.05 -8.65
C PRO A 107 -1.69 14.15 -9.50
N HIS A 108 -2.01 15.33 -8.94
CA HIS A 108 -2.66 16.45 -9.65
C HIS A 108 -3.89 16.05 -10.46
N ILE A 109 -4.87 15.42 -9.80
CA ILE A 109 -6.15 14.97 -10.38
C ILE A 109 -6.05 13.92 -11.49
N THR A 110 -4.90 13.28 -11.69
CA THR A 110 -4.71 12.23 -12.68
C THR A 110 -4.62 10.86 -12.01
N GLU A 111 -5.47 9.93 -12.41
CA GLU A 111 -5.39 8.53 -11.96
C GLU A 111 -4.18 7.81 -12.54
N GLY A 112 -3.67 6.83 -11.82
CA GLY A 112 -2.62 5.97 -12.31
C GLY A 112 -1.73 5.40 -11.21
N THR A 113 -0.61 4.83 -11.65
CA THR A 113 0.41 4.27 -10.77
C THR A 113 1.76 4.87 -11.10
N ALA A 114 2.44 5.42 -10.10
CA ALA A 114 3.85 5.77 -10.20
C ALA A 114 4.70 4.66 -9.58
N ILE A 115 5.83 4.36 -10.25
CA ILE A 115 6.89 3.49 -9.76
C ILE A 115 8.19 4.27 -9.83
N ILE A 116 8.80 4.50 -8.67
CA ILE A 116 10.04 5.29 -8.55
C ILE A 116 11.08 4.37 -7.92
N ARG A 117 12.24 4.23 -8.56
CA ARG A 117 13.32 3.39 -8.07
C ARG A 117 14.64 4.13 -8.02
N TYR A 118 15.32 3.95 -6.91
CA TYR A 118 16.68 4.43 -6.69
C TYR A 118 17.55 3.29 -6.17
N THR A 119 18.79 3.26 -6.60
CA THR A 119 19.81 2.41 -5.98
C THR A 119 20.48 3.18 -4.86
N ILE A 120 20.88 2.48 -3.81
CA ILE A 120 21.65 3.02 -2.69
C ILE A 120 22.78 2.07 -2.34
N SER A 121 23.94 2.62 -2.00
CA SER A 121 25.11 1.86 -1.55
C SER A 121 25.85 2.64 -0.48
N GLU A 122 26.42 1.95 0.49
CA GLU A 122 27.31 2.53 1.48
C GLU A 122 28.71 2.72 0.85
N GLU A 123 29.36 3.85 1.14
CA GLU A 123 30.61 4.29 0.49
C GLU A 123 31.76 3.29 0.67
N ASN A 124 31.89 2.64 1.82
CA ASN A 124 32.93 1.66 2.12
C ASN A 124 32.61 0.26 1.56
N THR A 125 31.37 0.03 1.15
CA THR A 125 30.90 -1.24 0.54
C THR A 125 30.17 -1.00 -0.79
N PRO A 126 30.78 -0.29 -1.76
CA PRO A 126 30.09 0.18 -2.97
C PRO A 126 29.61 -0.94 -3.91
N LEU A 127 30.04 -2.17 -3.70
CA LEU A 127 29.56 -3.33 -4.46
C LEU A 127 28.25 -3.93 -3.88
N GLN A 128 27.86 -3.52 -2.69
CA GLN A 128 26.57 -3.87 -2.10
C GLN A 128 25.57 -2.76 -2.47
N ILE A 129 24.79 -3.02 -3.51
CA ILE A 129 23.82 -2.08 -4.04
C ILE A 129 22.43 -2.61 -3.75
N ASP A 130 21.64 -1.84 -3.02
CA ASP A 130 20.22 -2.10 -2.78
C ASP A 130 19.37 -1.25 -3.71
N THR A 131 18.15 -1.69 -3.96
CA THR A 131 17.16 -0.93 -4.73
C THR A 131 16.00 -0.56 -3.86
N LEU A 132 15.80 0.74 -3.67
CA LEU A 132 14.63 1.30 -3.00
C LEU A 132 13.51 1.53 -4.02
N THR A 133 12.31 1.11 -3.69
CA THR A 133 11.15 1.20 -4.60
C THR A 133 9.95 1.83 -3.89
N TRP A 134 9.37 2.84 -4.51
CA TRP A 134 8.10 3.44 -4.08
C TRP A 134 7.06 3.24 -5.18
N ILE A 135 5.92 2.66 -4.80
CA ILE A 135 4.77 2.43 -5.68
C ILE A 135 3.59 3.22 -5.12
N ILE A 136 3.09 4.16 -5.90
CA ILE A 136 1.98 5.03 -5.52
C ILE A 136 0.83 4.80 -6.50
N ASN A 137 -0.31 4.35 -6.00
CA ASN A 137 -1.54 4.20 -6.78
C ASN A 137 -2.48 5.34 -6.41
N ALA A 138 -2.81 6.20 -7.36
CA ALA A 138 -3.81 7.24 -7.18
C ALA A 138 -5.08 6.91 -7.95
N THR A 139 -6.19 6.97 -7.23
CA THR A 139 -7.53 6.79 -7.79
C THR A 139 -8.42 7.93 -7.37
N VAL A 140 -9.49 8.20 -8.12
CA VAL A 140 -10.50 9.13 -7.65
C VAL A 140 -10.95 8.71 -6.25
N ALA A 141 -10.93 9.64 -5.30
CA ALA A 141 -11.55 9.44 -4.01
C ALA A 141 -13.07 9.43 -4.21
N GLY A 142 -13.56 8.34 -4.70
CA GLY A 142 -14.94 8.00 -4.85
C GLY A 142 -15.09 6.54 -4.47
N ILE A 143 -16.15 6.18 -3.82
CA ILE A 143 -16.66 4.82 -3.89
C ILE A 143 -16.50 4.47 -5.37
N ASN A 144 -15.73 3.44 -5.70
CA ASN A 144 -15.72 2.88 -7.05
C ASN A 144 -17.17 2.56 -7.40
N SER A 145 -17.90 3.54 -7.81
CA SER A 145 -19.04 3.36 -8.65
C SER A 145 -18.46 3.03 -10.03
N THR A 146 -17.97 1.79 -10.23
CA THR A 146 -18.41 1.16 -11.44
C THR A 146 -19.88 1.51 -11.50
N ILE A 147 -20.29 2.34 -12.47
CA ILE A 147 -21.69 2.56 -12.80
C ILE A 147 -22.20 1.24 -13.38
N SER A 148 -22.24 0.22 -12.56
CA SER A 148 -23.23 -0.82 -12.59
C SER A 148 -24.41 -0.18 -11.86
N SER A 149 -25.54 -0.06 -12.52
CA SER A 149 -26.78 0.38 -11.91
C SER A 149 -26.87 -0.20 -10.50
N PHE A 150 -26.83 0.70 -9.49
CA PHE A 150 -26.93 0.22 -8.11
C PHE A 150 -28.26 -0.49 -7.97
N PRO A 151 -28.32 -1.66 -7.30
CA PRO A 151 -29.57 -2.32 -7.08
C PRO A 151 -30.51 -1.34 -6.35
N LYS A 152 -31.63 -1.09 -6.94
CA LYS A 152 -32.68 -0.29 -6.31
C LYS A 152 -33.38 -1.14 -5.28
N ILE A 153 -33.26 -0.79 -4.02
CA ILE A 153 -33.79 -1.56 -2.90
C ILE A 153 -34.83 -0.75 -2.18
N TRP A 154 -35.99 -1.34 -1.97
CA TRP A 154 -37.06 -0.80 -1.13
C TRP A 154 -37.80 -1.89 -0.39
N VAL A 155 -38.49 -1.53 0.67
CA VAL A 155 -39.32 -2.44 1.45
C VAL A 155 -40.79 -2.02 1.35
N ASN A 156 -41.67 -2.97 1.06
CA ASN A 156 -43.10 -2.80 1.05
C ASN A 156 -43.77 -4.05 1.65
N ASN A 157 -44.72 -3.88 2.55
CA ASN A 157 -45.46 -4.99 3.20
C ASN A 157 -44.54 -6.11 3.72
N ASN A 158 -43.49 -5.79 4.43
CA ASN A 158 -42.47 -6.71 4.92
C ASN A 158 -41.78 -7.54 3.84
N GLN A 159 -41.79 -7.04 2.60
CA GLN A 159 -41.06 -7.62 1.51
C GLN A 159 -39.95 -6.66 1.07
N LEU A 160 -38.73 -7.15 1.04
CA LEU A 160 -37.59 -6.46 0.47
C LEU A 160 -37.56 -6.74 -1.05
N HIS A 161 -37.66 -5.69 -1.83
CA HIS A 161 -37.55 -5.73 -3.27
C HIS A 161 -36.16 -5.28 -3.70
N ILE A 162 -35.55 -6.03 -4.63
CA ILE A 162 -34.23 -5.74 -5.22
C ILE A 162 -34.41 -5.68 -6.72
N GLU A 163 -34.34 -4.49 -7.31
CA GLU A 163 -34.40 -4.28 -8.74
C GLU A 163 -32.99 -4.06 -9.31
N GLU A 164 -32.74 -4.51 -10.53
CA GLU A 164 -31.43 -4.40 -11.20
C GLU A 164 -30.28 -5.03 -10.42
N LEU A 165 -30.47 -6.29 -9.99
CA LEU A 165 -29.41 -7.06 -9.33
C LEU A 165 -28.30 -7.39 -10.34
N LEU A 166 -27.45 -6.39 -10.63
CA LEU A 166 -26.27 -6.53 -11.46
C LEU A 166 -25.09 -6.91 -10.55
N GLY A 167 -24.97 -8.17 -10.25
CA GLY A 167 -23.87 -8.71 -9.45
C GLY A 167 -24.25 -10.05 -8.85
N ASN A 168 -23.27 -10.89 -8.65
CA ASN A 168 -23.46 -12.19 -7.99
C ASN A 168 -23.49 -12.00 -6.47
N PHE A 169 -24.54 -11.34 -5.95
CA PHE A 169 -24.75 -11.29 -4.50
C PHE A 169 -25.34 -12.59 -4.02
N SER A 170 -24.74 -13.17 -3.00
CA SER A 170 -25.14 -14.44 -2.39
C SER A 170 -25.74 -14.28 -1.01
N THR A 171 -25.45 -13.17 -0.33
CA THR A 171 -25.86 -12.97 1.05
C THR A 171 -26.48 -11.60 1.25
N LEU A 172 -27.61 -11.56 1.96
CA LEU A 172 -28.24 -10.36 2.49
C LEU A 172 -28.06 -10.32 4.00
N VAL A 173 -27.63 -9.20 4.53
CA VAL A 173 -27.61 -8.94 5.98
C VAL A 173 -28.27 -7.59 6.26
N ILE A 174 -29.15 -7.55 7.23
CA ILE A 174 -29.82 -6.32 7.70
C ILE A 174 -29.37 -6.03 9.12
N TYR A 175 -28.84 -4.84 9.35
CA TYR A 175 -28.42 -4.37 10.66
C TYR A 175 -29.38 -3.31 11.19
N ASN A 176 -29.61 -3.30 12.50
CA ASN A 176 -30.29 -2.19 13.17
C ASN A 176 -29.33 -0.99 13.37
N SER A 177 -29.81 0.09 13.93
CA SER A 177 -29.04 1.32 14.19
C SER A 177 -27.87 1.13 15.20
N LEU A 178 -27.86 0.03 15.95
CA LEU A 178 -26.80 -0.32 16.89
C LEU A 178 -25.74 -1.27 16.25
N GLY A 179 -25.89 -1.60 14.96
CA GLY A 179 -24.99 -2.51 14.26
C GLY A 179 -25.23 -3.99 14.55
N GLN A 180 -26.34 -4.35 15.23
CA GLN A 180 -26.71 -5.73 15.50
C GLN A 180 -27.46 -6.30 14.29
N ILE A 181 -27.23 -7.57 13.97
CA ILE A 181 -27.96 -8.26 12.89
C ILE A 181 -29.42 -8.41 13.29
N ALA A 182 -30.32 -7.82 12.50
CA ALA A 182 -31.76 -7.95 12.64
C ALA A 182 -32.32 -9.05 11.73
N PHE A 183 -31.67 -9.35 10.62
CA PHE A 183 -32.02 -10.41 9.68
C PHE A 183 -30.83 -10.76 8.81
N ASP A 184 -30.68 -12.02 8.43
CA ASP A 184 -29.75 -12.49 7.43
C ASP A 184 -30.36 -13.62 6.59
N ALA A 185 -29.98 -13.68 5.31
CA ALA A 185 -30.45 -14.71 4.39
C ALA A 185 -29.44 -14.95 3.26
N GLN A 186 -29.39 -16.19 2.77
CA GLN A 186 -28.77 -16.48 1.48
C GLN A 186 -29.76 -16.10 0.37
N ILE A 187 -29.27 -15.38 -0.63
CA ILE A 187 -30.07 -14.95 -1.77
C ILE A 187 -29.54 -15.60 -3.05
N ASN A 188 -30.42 -16.34 -3.73
CA ASN A 188 -30.11 -17.02 -4.99
C ASN A 188 -30.86 -16.33 -6.14
N TYR A 189 -30.41 -15.12 -6.51
CA TYR A 189 -31.06 -14.30 -7.56
C TYR A 189 -32.52 -13.91 -7.26
N GLU A 190 -32.96 -14.06 -6.03
CA GLU A 190 -34.33 -13.67 -5.63
C GLU A 190 -34.43 -12.14 -5.62
N LYS A 191 -35.44 -11.63 -6.30
CA LYS A 191 -35.75 -10.19 -6.37
C LYS A 191 -36.66 -9.72 -5.24
N ILE A 192 -37.33 -10.63 -4.56
CA ILE A 192 -38.26 -10.35 -3.47
C ILE A 192 -37.96 -11.28 -2.31
N ILE A 193 -37.63 -10.73 -1.16
CA ILE A 193 -37.28 -11.48 0.05
C ILE A 193 -38.26 -11.12 1.13
N GLN A 194 -38.91 -12.14 1.73
CA GLN A 194 -39.81 -11.96 2.86
C GLN A 194 -39.01 -11.64 4.11
N LEU A 195 -39.26 -10.47 4.71
CA LEU A 195 -38.67 -10.10 5.98
C LEU A 195 -39.52 -10.53 7.17
N PRO A 196 -38.93 -10.81 8.33
CA PRO A 196 -39.67 -10.93 9.58
C PRO A 196 -40.33 -9.59 9.95
N ALA A 197 -41.23 -9.61 10.92
CA ALA A 197 -41.80 -8.38 11.44
C ALA A 197 -40.71 -7.56 12.15
N LEU A 198 -40.14 -6.58 11.44
CA LEU A 198 -39.17 -5.62 11.97
C LEU A 198 -39.92 -4.40 12.53
N ILE A 199 -39.45 -3.86 13.65
CA ILE A 199 -40.01 -2.65 14.25
C ILE A 199 -39.71 -1.44 13.35
N PRO A 200 -40.63 -0.47 13.25
CA PRO A 200 -40.36 0.79 12.51
C PRO A 200 -39.12 1.49 13.03
N SER A 201 -38.08 1.56 12.20
CA SER A 201 -36.77 2.12 12.56
C SER A 201 -35.91 2.33 11.31
N ILE A 202 -34.68 2.77 11.54
CA ILE A 202 -33.62 2.83 10.53
C ILE A 202 -32.84 1.52 10.55
N TYR A 203 -32.64 0.95 9.36
CA TYR A 203 -31.84 -0.24 9.14
C TYR A 203 -30.82 -0.01 8.06
N PHE A 204 -29.75 -0.82 8.07
CA PHE A 204 -28.71 -0.84 7.05
C PHE A 204 -28.71 -2.20 6.39
N ILE A 205 -29.01 -2.23 5.09
CA ILE A 205 -28.95 -3.44 4.27
C ILE A 205 -27.52 -3.56 3.74
N LYS A 206 -26.99 -4.78 3.78
CA LYS A 206 -25.71 -5.15 3.15
C LYS A 206 -25.95 -6.38 2.28
N LEU A 207 -25.66 -6.23 0.97
CA LEU A 207 -25.57 -7.35 0.04
C LEU A 207 -24.10 -7.70 -0.15
N VAL A 208 -23.76 -8.97 -0.05
CA VAL A 208 -22.41 -9.49 -0.18
C VAL A 208 -22.37 -10.50 -1.32
N GLY A 209 -21.45 -10.30 -2.25
CA GLY A 209 -21.10 -11.23 -3.32
C GLY A 209 -19.64 -11.62 -3.27
N GLU A 210 -19.19 -12.42 -4.20
CA GLU A 210 -17.80 -12.91 -4.26
C GLU A 210 -16.78 -11.76 -4.42
N HIS A 211 -17.10 -10.76 -5.24
CA HIS A 211 -16.22 -9.62 -5.54
C HIS A 211 -16.90 -8.25 -5.37
N SER A 212 -18.08 -8.23 -4.73
CA SER A 212 -18.87 -7.01 -4.60
C SER A 212 -19.57 -6.94 -3.27
N VAL A 213 -19.64 -5.72 -2.72
CA VAL A 213 -20.43 -5.41 -1.51
C VAL A 213 -21.24 -4.16 -1.81
N PHE A 214 -22.53 -4.23 -1.53
CA PHE A 214 -23.41 -3.06 -1.62
C PHE A 214 -24.03 -2.81 -0.24
N SER A 215 -24.20 -1.55 0.13
CA SER A 215 -24.87 -1.17 1.37
C SER A 215 -25.80 0.00 1.16
N GLN A 216 -26.97 -0.08 1.76
CA GLN A 216 -27.98 0.98 1.68
C GLN A 216 -28.70 1.16 3.02
N LYS A 217 -28.92 2.43 3.40
CA LYS A 217 -29.79 2.77 4.53
C LYS A 217 -31.22 2.75 4.09
N ILE A 218 -32.10 2.09 4.87
CA ILE A 218 -33.54 2.11 4.69
C ILE A 218 -34.23 2.61 5.96
N LYS A 219 -35.44 3.15 5.81
CA LYS A 219 -36.32 3.50 6.91
C LYS A 219 -37.59 2.67 6.77
N LEU A 220 -37.89 1.85 7.76
CA LEU A 220 -39.19 1.18 7.88
C LEU A 220 -40.14 2.10 8.63
N THR A 221 -41.33 2.31 8.06
CA THR A 221 -42.45 3.03 8.67
C THR A 221 -43.61 2.08 8.88
N GLU A 222 -44.51 2.41 9.74
CA GLU A 222 -45.76 1.68 9.95
C GLU A 222 -46.59 1.57 8.67
#